data_cc7676277d11e439dfcda8c9e05f212e
#
_entry.id   cc7676277d11e439dfcda8c9e05f212e
#
_cell.length_a   1.000
_cell.length_b   1.000
_cell.length_c   1.000
_cell.angle_alpha   90.00
_cell.angle_beta   90.00
_cell.angle_gamma   90.00
#
_symmetry.space_group_name_H-M   'P 1'
#
loop_
_entity.id
_entity.type
_entity.pdbx_description
1 polymer ?
#
loop_
_entity_poly.entity_id
_entity_poly.type
_entity_poly.pdbx_seq_one_letter_code
_entity_poly.pdbx_strand_id
1 'polypeptide(L)'
;MIQFIYTSIRQGNLFSGTDKFDAMFEKILKDYIIANSNESNRNLYFIILQQLAMDMHKKRLNSVPDSHIATIVESYNQEYGNKVNYIDFVKCMISSNILNKYDCNQYVFVNRLYLAYFVAKQICKEVNNDNDNTELNYVINNVCFGINGDILLFIIYMMQRTNLLFSINNQLKNITEQWSMFSFEKKNINFLMKKKNVLAIENIDDSDIKEAHDSAVEVEKEHMELVTYEYKGIYDYDEKDISKQTNQWTSALKLLELLARGLNSFCDELPVKDKSIIIDSIYQESNRLLFNILETVDSNFQNFVDVIIKNLKKDKEKSEDIVINYMLLFIDAFYYNICSMCASSNTMYAISEFYKKIPKTMDIQIFELEWLSCSNKKAVFQSNLKVFLDEYKDIIAQSVIKILVIRYIFSNNMDSVERRQIINVFNKNSIANIKLSEKKIMIDAGKKKLNSKN
;
A
#
# COMPACT_ATOMS: atom_id res chain seq x y z
N MET A 1 16.15 1.68 -15.09
CA MET A 1 15.40 0.42 -15.18
C MET A 1 14.95 -0.10 -13.82
N ILE A 2 15.82 -0.27 -12.82
CA ILE A 2 15.43 -0.71 -11.46
C ILE A 2 14.52 0.30 -10.77
N GLN A 3 14.78 1.58 -10.91
CA GLN A 3 13.93 2.67 -10.43
C GLN A 3 12.52 2.61 -11.07
N PHE A 4 12.45 2.31 -12.36
CA PHE A 4 11.20 2.07 -13.09
C PHE A 4 10.47 0.82 -12.56
N ILE A 5 11.18 -0.28 -12.31
CA ILE A 5 10.63 -1.51 -11.71
C ILE A 5 10.14 -1.21 -10.29
N TYR A 6 10.92 -0.50 -9.48
CA TYR A 6 10.56 -0.13 -8.11
C TYR A 6 9.31 0.77 -8.06
N THR A 7 9.27 1.81 -8.90
CA THR A 7 8.11 2.70 -9.02
C THR A 7 6.88 1.93 -9.50
N SER A 8 7.07 1.03 -10.44
CA SER A 8 6.01 0.19 -10.99
C SER A 8 5.48 -0.86 -10.00
N ILE A 9 6.35 -1.42 -9.15
CA ILE A 9 5.97 -2.28 -8.02
C ILE A 9 5.13 -1.47 -7.03
N ARG A 10 5.57 -0.27 -6.70
CA ARG A 10 4.92 0.61 -5.72
C ARG A 10 3.57 1.14 -6.21
N GLN A 11 3.45 1.39 -7.50
CA GLN A 11 2.21 1.88 -8.13
C GLN A 11 1.22 0.78 -8.51
N GLY A 12 1.59 -0.51 -8.40
CA GLY A 12 0.70 -1.63 -8.76
C GLY A 12 0.41 -1.76 -10.27
N ASN A 13 1.00 -0.90 -11.11
CA ASN A 13 0.55 -0.66 -12.48
C ASN A 13 1.22 -1.50 -13.58
N LEU A 14 2.27 -2.27 -13.29
CA LEU A 14 3.08 -2.89 -14.36
C LEU A 14 2.88 -4.38 -14.57
N PHE A 15 2.13 -5.06 -13.73
CA PHE A 15 2.05 -6.53 -13.82
C PHE A 15 0.62 -7.04 -13.77
N SER A 16 -0.20 -6.58 -14.70
CA SER A 16 -1.49 -7.23 -15.05
C SER A 16 -1.32 -8.37 -16.05
N GLY A 17 -0.11 -8.81 -16.31
CA GLY A 17 0.22 -9.88 -17.24
C GLY A 17 1.00 -10.99 -16.54
N THR A 18 0.82 -12.20 -16.98
CA THR A 18 1.30 -13.50 -16.54
C THR A 18 2.83 -13.66 -16.34
N ASP A 19 3.62 -12.62 -16.56
CA ASP A 19 5.07 -12.66 -16.35
C ASP A 19 5.38 -12.31 -14.91
N LYS A 20 5.77 -13.34 -14.17
CA LYS A 20 6.09 -13.29 -12.74
C LYS A 20 7.18 -12.25 -12.48
N PHE A 21 6.87 -11.27 -11.61
CA PHE A 21 7.81 -10.22 -11.21
C PHE A 21 9.16 -10.79 -10.74
N ASP A 22 9.13 -11.86 -9.96
CA ASP A 22 10.31 -12.57 -9.46
C ASP A 22 11.18 -13.11 -10.60
N ALA A 23 10.58 -13.69 -11.64
CA ALA A 23 11.30 -14.23 -12.80
C ALA A 23 11.98 -13.12 -13.61
N MET A 24 11.31 -11.97 -13.79
CA MET A 24 11.89 -10.82 -14.47
C MET A 24 13.03 -10.21 -13.65
N PHE A 25 12.85 -10.06 -12.34
CA PHE A 25 13.88 -9.57 -11.43
C PHE A 25 15.12 -10.50 -11.42
N GLU A 26 14.87 -11.82 -11.35
CA GLU A 26 15.92 -12.83 -11.47
C GLU A 26 16.68 -12.74 -12.79
N LYS A 27 15.97 -12.57 -13.90
CA LYS A 27 16.57 -12.42 -15.22
C LYS A 27 17.48 -11.20 -15.28
N ILE A 28 17.03 -10.06 -14.79
CA ILE A 28 17.83 -8.82 -14.76
C ILE A 28 19.12 -9.04 -13.96
N LEU A 29 19.02 -9.60 -12.76
CA LEU A 29 20.21 -9.89 -11.93
C LEU A 29 21.16 -10.87 -12.61
N LYS A 30 20.64 -11.92 -13.24
CA LYS A 30 21.44 -12.87 -14.01
C LYS A 30 22.12 -12.21 -15.20
N ASP A 31 21.42 -11.36 -15.94
CA ASP A 31 21.99 -10.66 -17.10
C ASP A 31 23.13 -9.72 -16.68
N TYR A 32 23.03 -9.04 -15.52
CA TYR A 32 24.14 -8.24 -14.98
C TYR A 32 25.36 -9.10 -14.60
N ILE A 33 25.15 -10.27 -14.00
CA ILE A 33 26.24 -11.19 -13.65
C ILE A 33 26.86 -11.79 -14.92
N ILE A 34 26.05 -12.15 -15.93
CA ILE A 34 26.53 -12.70 -17.20
C ILE A 34 27.44 -11.72 -17.93
N ALA A 35 27.03 -10.45 -18.00
CA ALA A 35 27.81 -9.42 -18.68
C ALA A 35 29.21 -9.25 -18.09
N ASN A 36 29.46 -9.68 -16.85
CA ASN A 36 30.68 -9.48 -16.11
C ASN A 36 31.37 -10.78 -15.65
N SER A 37 30.85 -11.96 -16.03
CA SER A 37 31.42 -13.28 -15.64
C SER A 37 31.50 -14.25 -16.81
N ASN A 38 32.32 -15.29 -16.65
CA ASN A 38 32.29 -16.46 -17.54
C ASN A 38 30.97 -17.25 -17.32
N GLU A 39 30.33 -17.72 -18.37
CA GLU A 39 29.04 -18.46 -18.31
C GLU A 39 29.04 -19.62 -17.30
N SER A 40 30.16 -20.31 -17.13
CA SER A 40 30.30 -21.45 -16.21
C SER A 40 30.10 -21.05 -14.72
N ASN A 41 30.40 -19.82 -14.33
CA ASN A 41 30.40 -19.40 -12.93
C ASN A 41 29.09 -18.71 -12.48
N ARG A 42 28.22 -18.39 -13.42
CA ARG A 42 27.00 -17.62 -13.15
C ARG A 42 26.12 -18.21 -12.05
N ASN A 43 25.79 -19.50 -12.19
CA ASN A 43 24.90 -20.15 -11.21
C ASN A 43 25.58 -20.31 -9.86
N LEU A 44 26.91 -20.54 -9.85
CA LEU A 44 27.68 -20.62 -8.62
C LEU A 44 27.69 -19.30 -7.86
N TYR A 45 27.90 -18.19 -8.55
CA TYR A 45 27.88 -16.84 -7.96
C TYR A 45 26.50 -16.49 -7.41
N PHE A 46 25.44 -16.91 -8.09
CA PHE A 46 24.08 -16.69 -7.62
C PHE A 46 23.78 -17.43 -6.31
N ILE A 47 24.27 -18.65 -6.15
CA ILE A 47 24.13 -19.44 -4.90
C ILE A 47 24.95 -18.82 -3.77
N ILE A 48 26.18 -18.39 -4.06
CA ILE A 48 27.04 -17.71 -3.05
C ILE A 48 26.37 -16.42 -2.57
N LEU A 49 25.75 -15.64 -3.48
CA LEU A 49 24.98 -14.44 -3.08
C LEU A 49 23.79 -14.76 -2.18
N GLN A 50 23.09 -15.89 -2.40
CA GLN A 50 22.01 -16.34 -1.53
C GLN A 50 22.52 -16.66 -0.12
N GLN A 51 23.64 -17.37 -0.01
CA GLN A 51 24.26 -17.69 1.28
C GLN A 51 24.76 -16.44 1.99
N LEU A 52 25.43 -15.52 1.28
CA LEU A 52 25.91 -14.25 1.80
C LEU A 52 24.74 -13.38 2.32
N ALA A 53 23.70 -13.25 1.52
CA ALA A 53 22.51 -12.46 1.88
C ALA A 53 21.80 -13.04 3.11
N MET A 54 21.66 -14.37 3.17
CA MET A 54 21.03 -15.05 4.29
C MET A 54 21.84 -14.90 5.58
N ASP A 55 23.16 -15.00 5.51
CA ASP A 55 24.04 -14.82 6.67
C ASP A 55 23.99 -13.36 7.16
N MET A 56 24.03 -12.38 6.24
CA MET A 56 23.86 -10.96 6.61
C MET A 56 22.50 -10.72 7.28
N HIS A 57 21.43 -11.31 6.75
CA HIS A 57 20.09 -11.16 7.31
C HIS A 57 19.99 -11.75 8.73
N LYS A 58 20.45 -13.00 8.93
CA LYS A 58 20.43 -13.66 10.24
C LYS A 58 21.24 -12.92 11.31
N LYS A 59 22.35 -12.30 10.90
CA LYS A 59 23.24 -11.54 11.78
C LYS A 59 22.89 -10.06 11.86
N ARG A 60 21.89 -9.59 11.12
CA ARG A 60 21.46 -8.18 11.02
C ARG A 60 22.61 -7.24 10.63
N LEU A 61 23.41 -7.65 9.63
CA LEU A 61 24.57 -6.91 9.16
C LEU A 61 24.21 -6.01 7.98
N ASN A 62 24.53 -4.72 8.09
CA ASN A 62 24.39 -3.77 6.97
C ASN A 62 25.55 -3.90 5.99
N SER A 63 26.72 -4.27 6.46
CA SER A 63 27.92 -4.49 5.67
C SER A 63 28.72 -5.69 6.18
N VAL A 64 29.57 -6.24 5.34
CA VAL A 64 30.45 -7.35 5.70
C VAL A 64 31.88 -7.07 5.27
N PRO A 65 32.89 -7.48 6.08
CA PRO A 65 34.29 -7.35 5.69
C PRO A 65 34.65 -8.37 4.60
N ASP A 66 35.71 -8.07 3.89
CA ASP A 66 36.30 -8.89 2.83
C ASP A 66 36.53 -10.36 3.27
N SER A 67 37.08 -10.53 4.47
CA SER A 67 37.31 -11.86 5.08
C SER A 67 36.02 -12.67 5.25
N HIS A 68 34.91 -12.01 5.49
CA HIS A 68 33.62 -12.67 5.65
C HIS A 68 33.12 -13.25 4.33
N ILE A 69 33.24 -12.49 3.23
CA ILE A 69 32.91 -12.99 1.89
C ILE A 69 33.83 -14.16 1.50
N ALA A 70 35.12 -14.04 1.79
CA ALA A 70 36.06 -15.10 1.57
C ALA A 70 35.66 -16.40 2.29
N THR A 71 35.24 -16.30 3.56
CA THR A 71 34.77 -17.46 4.34
C THR A 71 33.54 -18.12 3.72
N ILE A 72 32.54 -17.29 3.25
CA ILE A 72 31.35 -17.84 2.58
C ILE A 72 31.72 -18.58 1.29
N VAL A 73 32.61 -18.02 0.46
CA VAL A 73 33.07 -18.63 -0.79
C VAL A 73 33.83 -19.94 -0.49
N GLU A 74 34.66 -19.93 0.54
CA GLU A 74 35.44 -21.12 0.94
C GLU A 74 34.54 -22.24 1.49
N SER A 75 33.59 -21.92 2.35
CA SER A 75 32.57 -22.86 2.84
C SER A 75 31.76 -23.47 1.68
N TYR A 76 31.35 -22.64 0.71
CA TYR A 76 30.68 -23.13 -0.49
C TYR A 76 31.56 -24.09 -1.31
N ASN A 77 32.84 -23.74 -1.50
CA ASN A 77 33.78 -24.62 -2.23
C ASN A 77 33.96 -25.95 -1.53
N GLN A 78 34.06 -25.97 -0.20
CA GLN A 78 34.19 -27.18 0.60
C GLN A 78 32.93 -28.06 0.52
N GLU A 79 31.77 -27.46 0.66
CA GLU A 79 30.48 -28.18 0.67
C GLU A 79 30.15 -28.82 -0.69
N TYR A 80 30.38 -28.08 -1.78
CA TYR A 80 29.98 -28.52 -3.14
C TYR A 80 31.15 -29.04 -4.02
N GLY A 81 32.38 -29.09 -3.50
CA GLY A 81 33.56 -29.53 -4.25
C GLY A 81 33.95 -28.61 -5.41
N ASN A 82 33.51 -27.33 -5.37
CA ASN A 82 33.78 -26.31 -6.38
C ASN A 82 35.12 -25.61 -6.14
N LYS A 83 35.57 -24.81 -7.11
CA LYS A 83 36.80 -24.01 -7.03
C LYS A 83 36.56 -22.58 -7.47
N VAL A 84 35.58 -21.94 -6.83
CA VAL A 84 35.30 -20.52 -7.07
C VAL A 84 36.42 -19.67 -6.47
N ASN A 85 37.02 -18.82 -7.29
CA ASN A 85 37.99 -17.84 -6.81
C ASN A 85 37.24 -16.65 -6.17
N TYR A 86 37.52 -16.40 -4.91
CA TYR A 86 36.88 -15.32 -4.15
C TYR A 86 37.14 -13.93 -4.75
N ILE A 87 38.39 -13.65 -5.25
CA ILE A 87 38.73 -12.34 -5.84
C ILE A 87 37.92 -12.10 -7.12
N ASP A 88 37.78 -13.13 -7.96
CA ASP A 88 37.00 -13.03 -9.20
C ASP A 88 35.51 -12.86 -8.91
N PHE A 89 35.00 -13.55 -7.87
CA PHE A 89 33.64 -13.38 -7.40
C PHE A 89 33.38 -11.91 -6.99
N VAL A 90 34.20 -11.34 -6.10
CA VAL A 90 34.03 -9.96 -5.61
C VAL A 90 34.16 -8.97 -6.76
N LYS A 91 35.14 -9.11 -7.65
CA LYS A 91 35.28 -8.25 -8.83
C LYS A 91 34.04 -8.30 -9.71
N CYS A 92 33.51 -9.49 -9.96
CA CYS A 92 32.29 -9.65 -10.75
C CYS A 92 31.11 -8.96 -10.08
N MET A 93 30.90 -9.10 -8.77
CA MET A 93 29.79 -8.50 -8.04
C MET A 93 29.85 -6.96 -8.04
N ILE A 94 31.06 -6.38 -7.93
CA ILE A 94 31.25 -4.93 -8.06
C ILE A 94 30.97 -4.47 -9.48
N SER A 95 31.55 -5.14 -10.50
CA SER A 95 31.34 -4.77 -11.90
C SER A 95 29.87 -4.92 -12.34
N SER A 96 29.14 -5.86 -11.75
CA SER A 96 27.70 -6.08 -11.96
C SER A 96 26.81 -5.11 -11.16
N ASN A 97 27.40 -4.21 -10.37
CA ASN A 97 26.68 -3.28 -9.49
C ASN A 97 25.69 -3.98 -8.53
N ILE A 98 26.06 -5.17 -8.04
CA ILE A 98 25.28 -5.93 -7.03
C ILE A 98 25.84 -5.66 -5.64
N LEU A 99 27.16 -5.68 -5.49
CA LEU A 99 27.88 -5.26 -4.28
C LEU A 99 28.65 -3.98 -4.56
N ASN A 100 28.80 -3.16 -3.53
CA ASN A 100 29.64 -1.97 -3.56
C ASN A 100 30.60 -1.99 -2.36
N LYS A 101 31.79 -1.44 -2.55
CA LYS A 101 32.75 -1.24 -1.47
C LYS A 101 32.36 0.04 -0.73
N TYR A 102 31.99 -0.08 0.54
CA TYR A 102 31.49 1.04 1.35
C TYR A 102 32.60 1.67 2.15
N ASP A 103 33.52 1.17 2.68
CA ASP A 103 34.64 1.73 3.44
C ASP A 103 35.85 0.78 3.34
N CYS A 104 36.95 1.09 3.98
CA CYS A 104 38.17 0.25 3.94
C CYS A 104 37.85 -1.23 4.19
N ASN A 105 37.55 -1.99 3.10
CA ASN A 105 37.26 -3.43 3.09
C ASN A 105 35.89 -3.87 3.63
N GLN A 106 34.87 -3.00 3.63
CA GLN A 106 33.48 -3.36 3.87
C GLN A 106 32.69 -3.40 2.57
N TYR A 107 31.81 -4.38 2.41
CA TYR A 107 30.93 -4.52 1.25
C TYR A 107 29.47 -4.49 1.65
N VAL A 108 28.66 -3.84 0.81
CA VAL A 108 27.21 -3.70 0.97
C VAL A 108 26.50 -4.11 -0.32
N PHE A 109 25.27 -4.60 -0.21
CA PHE A 109 24.42 -4.69 -1.39
C PHE A 109 24.03 -3.28 -1.87
N VAL A 110 24.20 -2.99 -3.16
CA VAL A 110 23.93 -1.67 -3.75
C VAL A 110 22.46 -1.27 -3.57
N ASN A 111 21.56 -2.24 -3.51
CA ASN A 111 20.13 -2.02 -3.30
C ASN A 111 19.59 -3.01 -2.28
N ARG A 112 18.80 -2.53 -1.31
CA ARG A 112 18.15 -3.36 -0.30
C ARG A 112 17.26 -4.46 -0.91
N LEU A 113 16.68 -4.21 -2.09
CA LEU A 113 15.88 -5.21 -2.80
C LEU A 113 16.71 -6.38 -3.33
N TYR A 114 18.00 -6.18 -3.63
CA TYR A 114 18.89 -7.29 -3.98
C TYR A 114 19.10 -8.21 -2.79
N LEU A 115 19.39 -7.61 -1.62
CA LEU A 115 19.51 -8.36 -0.38
C LEU A 115 18.21 -9.13 -0.08
N ALA A 116 17.07 -8.44 -0.11
CA ALA A 116 15.75 -9.05 0.15
C ALA A 116 15.44 -10.20 -0.81
N TYR A 117 15.72 -10.03 -2.11
CA TYR A 117 15.53 -11.06 -3.12
C TYR A 117 16.35 -12.33 -2.85
N PHE A 118 17.66 -12.17 -2.58
CA PHE A 118 18.53 -13.32 -2.33
C PHE A 118 18.16 -14.04 -1.02
N VAL A 119 17.79 -13.33 0.03
CA VAL A 119 17.26 -13.92 1.26
C VAL A 119 15.97 -14.68 0.98
N ALA A 120 15.02 -14.09 0.27
CA ALA A 120 13.76 -14.74 -0.10
C ALA A 120 14.00 -16.03 -0.90
N LYS A 121 14.93 -15.98 -1.87
CA LYS A 121 15.31 -17.14 -2.69
C LYS A 121 15.84 -18.28 -1.84
N GLN A 122 16.67 -17.98 -0.84
CA GLN A 122 17.23 -18.97 0.08
C GLN A 122 16.12 -19.56 0.98
N ILE A 123 15.24 -18.73 1.55
CA ILE A 123 14.10 -19.19 2.36
C ILE A 123 13.20 -20.10 1.54
N CYS A 124 12.85 -19.73 0.31
CA CYS A 124 12.01 -20.56 -0.57
C CYS A 124 12.64 -21.93 -0.84
N LYS A 125 13.98 -21.99 -1.00
CA LYS A 125 14.71 -23.26 -1.16
C LYS A 125 14.62 -24.12 0.10
N GLU A 126 14.79 -23.54 1.27
CA GLU A 126 14.71 -24.22 2.57
C GLU A 126 13.29 -24.74 2.86
N VAL A 127 12.25 -23.91 2.65
CA VAL A 127 10.83 -24.30 2.82
C VAL A 127 10.41 -25.44 1.90
N ASN A 128 11.01 -25.57 0.70
CA ASN A 128 10.73 -26.70 -0.17
C ASN A 128 11.27 -28.03 0.38
N ASN A 129 12.28 -27.96 1.25
CA ASN A 129 12.90 -29.12 1.88
C ASN A 129 12.28 -29.43 3.26
N ASP A 130 11.75 -28.43 3.96
CA ASP A 130 11.15 -28.56 5.28
C ASP A 130 9.92 -27.65 5.40
N ASN A 131 8.78 -28.22 5.79
CA ASN A 131 7.51 -27.47 5.88
C ASN A 131 7.44 -26.51 7.09
N ASP A 132 8.27 -26.66 8.10
CA ASP A 132 8.33 -25.80 9.30
C ASP A 132 9.60 -24.95 9.28
N ASN A 133 9.62 -23.90 8.46
CA ASN A 133 10.77 -23.03 8.32
C ASN A 133 10.73 -21.89 9.36
N THR A 134 11.65 -21.93 10.31
CA THR A 134 11.79 -20.92 11.38
C THR A 134 12.06 -19.52 10.84
N GLU A 135 12.81 -19.38 9.73
CA GLU A 135 13.11 -18.08 9.13
C GLU A 135 11.89 -17.46 8.44
N LEU A 136 11.05 -18.24 7.77
CA LEU A 136 9.79 -17.76 7.22
C LEU A 136 8.88 -17.22 8.33
N ASN A 137 8.73 -17.98 9.40
CA ASN A 137 7.94 -17.56 10.56
C ASN A 137 8.53 -16.30 11.22
N TYR A 138 9.87 -16.20 11.31
CA TYR A 138 10.53 -15.00 11.80
C TYR A 138 10.20 -13.78 10.93
N VAL A 139 10.30 -13.89 9.60
CA VAL A 139 10.00 -12.80 8.65
C VAL A 139 8.54 -12.36 8.74
N ILE A 140 7.58 -13.31 8.84
CA ILE A 140 6.15 -12.98 9.00
C ILE A 140 5.89 -12.24 10.31
N ASN A 141 6.45 -12.73 11.43
CA ASN A 141 6.21 -12.14 12.75
C ASN A 141 6.87 -10.76 12.92
N ASN A 142 7.92 -10.49 12.17
CA ASN A 142 8.73 -9.28 12.25
C ASN A 142 8.66 -8.44 10.95
N VAL A 143 7.53 -8.47 10.26
CA VAL A 143 7.33 -7.90 8.92
C VAL A 143 7.64 -6.40 8.82
N CYS A 144 7.47 -5.63 9.90
CA CYS A 144 7.73 -4.18 9.92
C CYS A 144 9.21 -3.83 10.10
N PHE A 145 10.07 -4.78 10.44
CA PHE A 145 11.47 -4.50 10.73
C PHE A 145 12.40 -4.73 9.53
N GLY A 146 13.30 -3.79 9.30
CA GLY A 146 14.32 -3.85 8.26
C GLY A 146 13.75 -4.11 6.88
N ILE A 147 14.16 -5.22 6.26
CA ILE A 147 13.75 -5.64 4.92
C ILE A 147 12.75 -6.81 4.93
N ASN A 148 12.22 -7.21 6.08
CA ASN A 148 11.37 -8.40 6.19
C ASN A 148 10.11 -8.31 5.31
N GLY A 149 9.49 -7.11 5.21
CA GLY A 149 8.36 -6.90 4.32
C GLY A 149 8.70 -7.09 2.85
N ASP A 150 9.89 -6.67 2.42
CA ASP A 150 10.37 -6.86 1.05
C ASP A 150 10.71 -8.34 0.79
N ILE A 151 11.33 -9.02 1.77
CA ILE A 151 11.60 -10.47 1.71
C ILE A 151 10.28 -11.24 1.54
N LEU A 152 9.28 -10.95 2.38
CA LEU A 152 8.00 -11.64 2.34
C LEU A 152 7.25 -11.39 1.03
N LEU A 153 7.35 -10.19 0.46
CA LEU A 153 6.81 -9.88 -0.86
C LEU A 153 7.43 -10.77 -1.95
N PHE A 154 8.76 -10.91 -1.98
CA PHE A 154 9.41 -11.81 -2.92
C PHE A 154 9.03 -13.28 -2.69
N ILE A 155 8.92 -13.74 -1.43
CA ILE A 155 8.48 -15.10 -1.11
C ILE A 155 7.07 -15.36 -1.65
N ILE A 156 6.14 -14.40 -1.50
CA ILE A 156 4.79 -14.48 -2.05
C ILE A 156 4.83 -14.75 -3.56
N TYR A 157 5.60 -13.96 -4.31
CA TYR A 157 5.70 -14.12 -5.76
C TYR A 157 6.40 -15.42 -6.19
N MET A 158 7.43 -15.87 -5.44
CA MET A 158 8.18 -17.07 -5.78
C MET A 158 7.44 -18.37 -5.44
N MET A 159 6.77 -18.42 -4.30
CA MET A 159 6.17 -19.67 -3.81
C MET A 159 4.76 -19.90 -4.34
N GLN A 160 3.96 -18.86 -4.50
CA GLN A 160 2.55 -18.92 -4.95
C GLN A 160 1.73 -19.98 -4.21
N ARG A 161 1.87 -20.05 -2.87
CA ARG A 161 1.20 -21.05 -2.05
C ARG A 161 0.08 -20.44 -1.21
N THR A 162 -1.10 -21.02 -1.29
CA THR A 162 -2.28 -20.63 -0.51
C THR A 162 -1.98 -20.61 1.00
N ASN A 163 -1.25 -21.61 1.50
CA ASN A 163 -0.88 -21.71 2.92
C ASN A 163 -0.09 -20.50 3.41
N LEU A 164 0.76 -19.91 2.56
CA LEU A 164 1.50 -18.68 2.91
C LEU A 164 0.55 -17.51 3.16
N LEU A 165 -0.45 -17.32 2.30
CA LEU A 165 -1.46 -16.26 2.48
C LEU A 165 -2.27 -16.47 3.76
N PHE A 166 -2.59 -17.72 4.11
CA PHE A 166 -3.24 -18.03 5.39
C PHE A 166 -2.34 -17.76 6.60
N SER A 167 -1.04 -18.03 6.51
CA SER A 167 -0.09 -17.70 7.58
C SER A 167 0.00 -16.18 7.79
N ILE A 168 0.06 -15.41 6.71
CA ILE A 168 0.03 -13.94 6.74
C ILE A 168 -1.29 -13.45 7.35
N ASN A 169 -2.41 -14.02 6.92
CA ASN A 169 -3.74 -13.66 7.42
C ASN A 169 -3.90 -13.96 8.91
N ASN A 170 -3.41 -15.12 9.38
CA ASN A 170 -3.44 -15.48 10.79
C ASN A 170 -2.61 -14.51 11.63
N GLN A 171 -1.42 -14.14 11.18
CA GLN A 171 -0.59 -13.16 11.89
C GLN A 171 -1.25 -11.77 11.92
N LEU A 172 -1.89 -11.35 10.83
CA LEU A 172 -2.67 -10.12 10.79
C LEU A 172 -3.79 -10.14 11.84
N LYS A 173 -4.58 -11.21 11.88
CA LYS A 173 -5.65 -11.40 12.87
C LYS A 173 -5.13 -11.38 14.30
N ASN A 174 -4.01 -12.05 14.58
CA ASN A 174 -3.39 -12.05 15.91
C ASN A 174 -3.06 -10.62 16.40
N ILE A 175 -2.71 -9.71 15.50
CA ILE A 175 -2.43 -8.31 15.83
C ILE A 175 -3.72 -7.51 16.04
N THR A 176 -4.73 -7.73 15.19
CA THR A 176 -5.90 -6.85 15.05
C THR A 176 -7.15 -7.33 15.79
N GLU A 177 -7.24 -8.61 16.18
CA GLU A 177 -8.45 -9.22 16.76
C GLU A 177 -8.97 -8.51 18.02
N GLN A 178 -8.08 -7.89 18.79
CA GLN A 178 -8.44 -7.11 19.98
C GLN A 178 -9.01 -5.72 19.67
N TRP A 179 -8.91 -5.25 18.42
CA TRP A 179 -9.39 -3.94 18.02
C TRP A 179 -10.84 -3.98 17.53
N SER A 180 -11.63 -2.99 17.90
CA SER A 180 -12.98 -2.83 17.37
C SER A 180 -12.93 -2.47 15.87
N MET A 181 -14.03 -2.72 15.15
CA MET A 181 -14.16 -2.33 13.75
C MET A 181 -14.69 -0.91 13.62
N PHE A 182 -14.08 -0.12 12.73
CA PHE A 182 -14.66 1.15 12.30
C PHE A 182 -15.97 0.90 11.56
N SER A 183 -16.96 1.75 11.80
CA SER A 183 -18.24 1.72 11.10
C SER A 183 -18.85 3.10 11.05
N PHE A 184 -19.22 3.53 9.85
CA PHE A 184 -19.99 4.77 9.64
C PHE A 184 -21.37 4.70 10.30
N GLU A 185 -21.99 3.51 10.32
CA GLU A 185 -23.31 3.31 10.94
C GLU A 185 -23.26 3.43 12.46
N LYS A 186 -22.22 2.88 13.09
CA LYS A 186 -22.07 2.90 14.56
C LYS A 186 -21.66 4.26 15.11
N LYS A 187 -21.13 5.14 14.28
CA LYS A 187 -20.70 6.50 14.69
C LYS A 187 -19.78 6.49 15.91
N ASN A 188 -18.83 5.55 15.94
CA ASN A 188 -18.01 5.26 17.10
C ASN A 188 -16.74 6.10 17.23
N ILE A 189 -16.60 7.18 16.43
CA ILE A 189 -15.50 8.16 16.47
C ILE A 189 -16.10 9.55 16.67
N ASN A 190 -15.89 10.14 17.85
CA ASN A 190 -16.59 11.34 18.28
C ASN A 190 -16.22 12.59 17.49
N PHE A 191 -14.94 12.79 17.16
CA PHE A 191 -14.54 14.01 16.42
C PHE A 191 -15.14 14.05 15.01
N LEU A 192 -15.35 12.90 14.33
CA LEU A 192 -16.00 12.88 13.04
C LEU A 192 -17.45 13.37 13.10
N MET A 193 -18.13 13.15 14.23
CA MET A 193 -19.50 13.59 14.43
C MET A 193 -19.66 15.13 14.47
N LYS A 194 -18.54 15.86 14.62
CA LYS A 194 -18.54 17.32 14.53
C LYS A 194 -18.66 17.84 13.09
N LYS A 195 -18.55 16.97 12.07
CA LYS A 195 -18.74 17.36 10.67
C LYS A 195 -20.16 17.82 10.41
N LYS A 196 -20.33 19.08 10.00
CA LYS A 196 -21.66 19.73 9.92
C LYS A 196 -22.32 19.64 8.54
N ASN A 197 -21.53 19.51 7.47
CA ASN A 197 -22.04 19.57 6.11
C ASN A 197 -21.19 18.84 5.08
N VAL A 198 -21.80 18.52 3.96
CA VAL A 198 -21.16 18.09 2.72
C VAL A 198 -21.34 19.19 1.69
N LEU A 199 -20.27 19.62 1.07
CA LEU A 199 -20.31 20.62 0.00
C LEU A 199 -20.45 19.92 -1.36
N ALA A 200 -21.15 20.54 -2.29
CA ALA A 200 -21.18 20.11 -3.69
C ALA A 200 -19.76 20.07 -4.30
N ILE A 201 -19.56 19.23 -5.29
CA ILE A 201 -18.33 19.22 -6.09
C ILE A 201 -18.45 20.33 -7.14
N GLU A 202 -17.47 21.23 -7.16
CA GLU A 202 -17.35 22.24 -8.20
C GLU A 202 -16.96 21.60 -9.55
N ASN A 203 -17.13 22.36 -10.64
CA ASN A 203 -16.73 21.85 -11.94
C ASN A 203 -15.21 21.73 -12.00
N ILE A 204 -14.72 20.57 -12.42
CA ILE A 204 -13.30 20.27 -12.59
C ILE A 204 -12.99 20.32 -14.09
N ASP A 205 -12.13 21.23 -14.50
CA ASP A 205 -11.73 21.40 -15.90
C ASP A 205 -10.37 20.70 -16.20
N ASP A 206 -9.92 20.85 -17.45
CA ASP A 206 -8.68 20.21 -17.88
C ASP A 206 -7.43 20.89 -17.28
N SER A 207 -7.52 22.18 -16.91
CA SER A 207 -6.42 22.89 -16.24
C SER A 207 -6.21 22.37 -14.82
N ASP A 208 -7.30 22.10 -14.07
CA ASP A 208 -7.24 21.52 -12.73
C ASP A 208 -6.56 20.15 -12.73
N ILE A 209 -6.89 19.32 -13.74
CA ILE A 209 -6.28 17.99 -13.90
C ILE A 209 -4.80 18.07 -14.23
N LYS A 210 -4.43 18.99 -15.12
CA LYS A 210 -3.03 19.18 -15.49
C LYS A 210 -2.21 19.67 -14.31
N GLU A 211 -2.70 20.64 -13.56
CA GLU A 211 -2.01 21.18 -12.37
C GLU A 211 -1.82 20.10 -11.29
N ALA A 212 -2.84 19.27 -11.04
CA ALA A 212 -2.74 18.16 -10.11
C ALA A 212 -1.72 17.11 -10.56
N HIS A 213 -1.69 16.79 -11.86
CA HIS A 213 -0.71 15.86 -12.44
C HIS A 213 0.72 16.40 -12.35
N ASP A 214 0.93 17.67 -12.71
CA ASP A 214 2.24 18.30 -12.67
C ASP A 214 2.77 18.37 -11.23
N SER A 215 1.91 18.69 -10.25
CA SER A 215 2.23 18.67 -8.82
C SER A 215 2.61 17.27 -8.32
N ALA A 216 1.87 16.22 -8.75
CA ALA A 216 2.19 14.85 -8.38
C ALA A 216 3.56 14.40 -8.93
N VAL A 217 3.87 14.76 -10.17
CA VAL A 217 5.18 14.47 -10.81
C VAL A 217 6.33 15.17 -10.07
N GLU A 218 6.10 16.38 -9.58
CA GLU A 218 7.10 17.15 -8.82
C GLU A 218 7.39 16.50 -7.45
N VAL A 219 6.34 16.12 -6.73
CA VAL A 219 6.46 15.37 -5.46
C VAL A 219 7.15 14.02 -5.66
N GLU A 220 6.86 13.30 -6.75
CA GLU A 220 7.55 12.04 -7.06
C GLU A 220 9.04 12.25 -7.32
N LYS A 221 9.43 13.33 -8.02
CA LYS A 221 10.84 13.67 -8.26
C LYS A 221 11.58 13.98 -6.96
N GLU A 222 11.00 14.79 -6.09
CA GLU A 222 11.57 15.09 -4.76
C GLU A 222 11.74 13.81 -3.93
N HIS A 223 10.75 12.92 -3.93
CA HIS A 223 10.85 11.63 -3.26
C HIS A 223 11.92 10.71 -3.86
N MET A 224 12.11 10.73 -5.19
CA MET A 224 13.16 9.96 -5.86
C MET A 224 14.55 10.47 -5.48
N GLU A 225 14.75 11.77 -5.38
CA GLU A 225 16.02 12.35 -4.94
C GLU A 225 16.34 12.01 -3.48
N LEU A 226 15.35 12.01 -2.59
CA LEU A 226 15.52 11.64 -1.18
C LEU A 226 15.86 10.15 -1.00
N VAL A 227 15.28 9.25 -1.78
CA VAL A 227 15.53 7.80 -1.69
C VAL A 227 16.93 7.40 -2.20
N THR A 228 17.53 8.18 -3.08
CA THR A 228 18.87 7.90 -3.62
C THR A 228 20.00 8.28 -2.68
N TYR A 229 19.77 9.09 -1.65
CA TYR A 229 20.84 9.67 -0.82
C TYR A 229 20.98 9.06 0.60
N GLU A 230 20.05 8.29 1.11
CA GLU A 230 20.18 7.74 2.46
C GLU A 230 20.34 6.21 2.48
N TYR A 231 21.59 5.75 2.34
CA TYR A 231 22.02 4.44 2.82
C TYR A 231 22.17 4.48 4.36
N LYS A 232 21.12 4.88 5.05
CA LYS A 232 21.01 4.63 6.50
C LYS A 232 20.73 3.14 6.63
N GLY A 233 21.47 2.50 7.52
CA GLY A 233 21.54 1.05 7.63
C GLY A 233 20.17 0.38 7.63
N ILE A 234 20.06 -0.67 6.84
CA ILE A 234 18.84 -1.48 6.65
C ILE A 234 18.32 -2.00 8.01
N TYR A 235 19.21 -2.17 8.99
CA TYR A 235 18.96 -2.70 10.32
C TYR A 235 19.21 -1.69 11.47
N ASP A 236 19.42 -0.40 11.16
CA ASP A 236 19.77 0.63 12.17
C ASP A 236 18.56 1.12 13.01
N TYR A 237 17.36 0.68 12.70
CA TYR A 237 16.20 0.93 13.53
C TYR A 237 16.18 -0.06 14.70
N ASP A 238 16.61 0.39 15.86
CA ASP A 238 16.48 -0.39 17.09
C ASP A 238 14.97 -0.55 17.42
N GLU A 239 14.53 -1.80 17.61
CA GLU A 239 13.16 -2.14 18.01
C GLU A 239 12.68 -1.39 19.26
N LYS A 240 13.62 -0.81 20.01
CA LYS A 240 13.39 -0.10 21.27
C LYS A 240 12.91 1.35 21.10
N ASP A 241 13.13 1.96 19.92
CA ASP A 241 12.86 3.38 19.73
C ASP A 241 11.43 3.67 19.23
N ILE A 242 10.69 2.66 18.83
CA ILE A 242 9.32 2.80 18.31
C ILE A 242 8.32 2.24 19.32
N SER A 243 7.23 2.97 19.59
CA SER A 243 6.20 2.49 20.52
C SER A 243 5.63 1.14 20.04
N LYS A 244 5.26 0.28 21.00
CA LYS A 244 4.62 -1.02 20.69
C LYS A 244 3.39 -0.86 19.77
N GLN A 245 2.61 0.18 20.00
CA GLN A 245 1.41 0.48 19.20
C GLN A 245 1.77 0.85 17.74
N THR A 246 2.78 1.68 17.53
CA THR A 246 3.25 2.05 16.19
C THR A 246 3.77 0.82 15.44
N ASN A 247 4.51 -0.07 16.10
CA ASN A 247 4.96 -1.32 15.52
C ASN A 247 3.80 -2.23 15.12
N GLN A 248 2.73 -2.30 15.94
CA GLN A 248 1.52 -3.07 15.62
C GLN A 248 0.80 -2.49 14.39
N TRP A 249 0.65 -1.16 14.29
CA TRP A 249 0.03 -0.52 13.13
C TRP A 249 0.83 -0.77 11.85
N THR A 250 2.15 -0.56 11.91
CA THR A 250 3.04 -0.76 10.76
C THR A 250 3.03 -2.22 10.31
N SER A 251 3.06 -3.18 11.25
CA SER A 251 2.97 -4.60 10.95
C SER A 251 1.61 -4.96 10.33
N ALA A 252 0.50 -4.49 10.90
CA ALA A 252 -0.84 -4.75 10.37
C ALA A 252 -1.00 -4.17 8.97
N LEU A 253 -0.57 -2.93 8.74
CA LEU A 253 -0.63 -2.29 7.43
C LEU A 253 0.21 -3.07 6.40
N LYS A 254 1.42 -3.50 6.78
CA LYS A 254 2.30 -4.26 5.87
C LYS A 254 1.74 -5.64 5.56
N LEU A 255 1.16 -6.33 6.54
CA LEU A 255 0.51 -7.63 6.32
C LEU A 255 -0.75 -7.49 5.44
N LEU A 256 -1.56 -6.43 5.63
CA LEU A 256 -2.69 -6.10 4.75
C LEU A 256 -2.23 -5.86 3.31
N GLU A 257 -1.18 -5.05 3.12
CA GLU A 257 -0.57 -4.83 1.81
C GLU A 257 -0.16 -6.16 1.14
N LEU A 258 0.56 -7.00 1.88
CA LEU A 258 1.04 -8.28 1.36
C LEU A 258 -0.08 -9.25 1.06
N LEU A 259 -1.14 -9.28 1.89
CA LEU A 259 -2.32 -10.09 1.66
C LEU A 259 -3.09 -9.63 0.41
N ALA A 260 -3.23 -8.32 0.22
CA ALA A 260 -3.86 -7.71 -0.93
C ALA A 260 -3.10 -8.02 -2.23
N ARG A 261 -1.77 -7.84 -2.23
CA ARG A 261 -0.90 -8.19 -3.37
C ARG A 261 -0.90 -9.69 -3.67
N GLY A 262 -0.91 -10.52 -2.61
CA GLY A 262 -0.99 -11.97 -2.75
C GLY A 262 -2.31 -12.41 -3.37
N LEU A 263 -3.44 -11.85 -2.93
CA LEU A 263 -4.75 -12.10 -3.54
C LEU A 263 -4.75 -11.72 -5.03
N ASN A 264 -4.17 -10.58 -5.37
CA ASN A 264 -4.06 -10.13 -6.76
C ASN A 264 -3.22 -11.09 -7.62
N SER A 265 -2.06 -11.53 -7.10
CA SER A 265 -1.10 -12.37 -7.83
C SER A 265 -1.59 -13.80 -8.03
N PHE A 266 -2.38 -14.35 -7.09
CA PHE A 266 -2.82 -15.75 -7.11
C PHE A 266 -4.30 -15.93 -7.34
N CYS A 267 -5.00 -14.87 -7.72
CA CYS A 267 -6.46 -14.90 -7.83
C CYS A 267 -6.96 -16.09 -8.67
N ASP A 268 -6.27 -16.40 -9.77
CA ASP A 268 -6.66 -17.47 -10.68
C ASP A 268 -6.40 -18.88 -10.11
N GLU A 269 -5.44 -19.01 -9.22
CA GLU A 269 -5.02 -20.28 -8.62
C GLU A 269 -5.75 -20.59 -7.30
N LEU A 270 -6.34 -19.57 -6.65
CA LEU A 270 -7.06 -19.73 -5.39
C LEU A 270 -8.47 -20.31 -5.59
N PRO A 271 -8.87 -21.32 -4.80
CA PRO A 271 -10.25 -21.76 -4.70
C PRO A 271 -11.21 -20.62 -4.32
N VAL A 272 -12.45 -20.65 -4.81
CA VAL A 272 -13.45 -19.59 -4.53
C VAL A 272 -13.65 -19.36 -3.02
N LYS A 273 -13.65 -20.45 -2.22
CA LYS A 273 -13.77 -20.37 -0.78
C LYS A 273 -12.63 -19.59 -0.15
N ASP A 274 -11.41 -19.87 -0.57
CA ASP A 274 -10.19 -19.24 -0.03
C ASP A 274 -10.11 -17.76 -0.44
N LYS A 275 -10.48 -17.43 -1.69
CA LYS A 275 -10.65 -16.03 -2.13
C LYS A 275 -11.61 -15.28 -1.21
N SER A 276 -12.77 -15.87 -0.93
CA SER A 276 -13.78 -15.23 -0.09
C SER A 276 -13.28 -14.99 1.35
N ILE A 277 -12.53 -15.92 1.92
CA ILE A 277 -11.92 -15.77 3.26
C ILE A 277 -10.90 -14.62 3.27
N ILE A 278 -10.06 -14.53 2.23
CA ILE A 278 -9.02 -13.48 2.13
C ILE A 278 -9.67 -12.11 1.90
N ILE A 279 -10.67 -12.01 1.00
CA ILE A 279 -11.40 -10.75 0.75
C ILE A 279 -12.09 -10.27 2.03
N ASP A 280 -12.77 -11.16 2.74
CA ASP A 280 -13.43 -10.83 4.00
C ASP A 280 -12.42 -10.36 5.06
N SER A 281 -11.28 -11.03 5.16
CA SER A 281 -10.21 -10.62 6.07
C SER A 281 -9.62 -9.25 5.70
N ILE A 282 -9.37 -8.97 4.43
CA ILE A 282 -8.90 -7.65 3.99
C ILE A 282 -9.90 -6.57 4.42
N TYR A 283 -11.20 -6.79 4.23
CA TYR A 283 -12.23 -5.86 4.65
C TYR A 283 -12.27 -5.69 6.18
N GLN A 284 -12.36 -6.78 6.94
CA GLN A 284 -12.51 -6.72 8.40
C GLN A 284 -11.27 -6.12 9.07
N GLU A 285 -10.08 -6.60 8.71
CA GLU A 285 -8.85 -6.18 9.38
C GLU A 285 -8.42 -4.77 8.98
N SER A 286 -8.78 -4.31 7.78
CA SER A 286 -8.66 -2.90 7.40
C SER A 286 -9.50 -2.00 8.31
N ASN A 287 -10.76 -2.38 8.55
CA ASN A 287 -11.64 -1.61 9.42
C ASN A 287 -11.19 -1.65 10.90
N ARG A 288 -10.59 -2.74 11.37
CA ARG A 288 -10.02 -2.82 12.73
C ARG A 288 -8.81 -1.89 12.88
N LEU A 289 -7.89 -1.93 11.92
CA LEU A 289 -6.73 -1.05 11.92
C LEU A 289 -7.14 0.42 11.83
N LEU A 290 -8.05 0.75 10.93
CA LEU A 290 -8.57 2.10 10.76
C LEU A 290 -9.22 2.61 12.05
N PHE A 291 -10.07 1.79 12.71
CA PHE A 291 -10.68 2.16 13.97
C PHE A 291 -9.64 2.51 15.03
N ASN A 292 -8.63 1.65 15.22
CA ASN A 292 -7.61 1.85 16.25
C ASN A 292 -6.77 3.13 16.02
N ILE A 293 -6.48 3.45 14.76
CA ILE A 293 -5.82 4.72 14.40
C ILE A 293 -6.75 5.91 14.70
N LEU A 294 -8.01 5.87 14.25
CA LEU A 294 -8.97 6.96 14.46
C LEU A 294 -9.31 7.17 15.94
N GLU A 295 -9.43 6.09 16.74
CA GLU A 295 -9.65 6.15 18.19
C GLU A 295 -8.47 6.83 18.90
N THR A 296 -7.25 6.59 18.46
CA THR A 296 -6.06 7.27 18.97
C THR A 296 -6.08 8.77 18.64
N VAL A 297 -6.54 9.12 17.42
CA VAL A 297 -6.75 10.52 17.04
C VAL A 297 -7.90 11.15 17.86
N ASP A 298 -9.01 10.43 18.07
CA ASP A 298 -10.15 10.91 18.86
C ASP A 298 -9.74 11.23 20.29
N SER A 299 -8.95 10.35 20.91
CA SER A 299 -8.40 10.53 22.26
C SER A 299 -7.46 11.73 22.38
N ASN A 300 -6.82 12.13 21.28
CA ASN A 300 -5.84 13.24 21.24
C ASN A 300 -6.35 14.43 20.40
N PHE A 301 -7.62 14.47 20.04
CA PHE A 301 -8.18 15.42 19.07
C PHE A 301 -7.88 16.87 19.44
N GLN A 302 -8.03 17.25 20.72
CA GLN A 302 -7.78 18.61 21.17
C GLN A 302 -6.31 19.02 20.98
N ASN A 303 -5.36 18.12 21.21
CA ASN A 303 -3.94 18.40 20.99
C ASN A 303 -3.65 18.70 19.52
N PHE A 304 -4.24 17.95 18.58
CA PHE A 304 -4.11 18.25 17.14
C PHE A 304 -4.71 19.62 16.79
N VAL A 305 -5.88 19.94 17.33
CA VAL A 305 -6.53 21.24 17.12
C VAL A 305 -5.63 22.37 17.64
N ASP A 306 -5.04 22.23 18.84
CA ASP A 306 -4.18 23.24 19.45
C ASP A 306 -2.90 23.48 18.62
N VAL A 307 -2.33 22.42 18.05
CA VAL A 307 -1.20 22.53 17.11
C VAL A 307 -1.59 23.33 15.87
N ILE A 308 -2.78 23.08 15.29
CA ILE A 308 -3.27 23.83 14.13
C ILE A 308 -3.51 25.31 14.49
N ILE A 309 -4.15 25.61 15.64
CA ILE A 309 -4.33 26.99 16.13
C ILE A 309 -2.99 27.71 16.22
N LYS A 310 -2.00 27.09 16.86
CA LYS A 310 -0.67 27.66 17.06
C LYS A 310 0.06 27.95 15.75
N ASN A 311 0.03 27.01 14.82
CA ASN A 311 0.81 27.10 13.59
C ASN A 311 0.12 27.96 12.51
N LEU A 312 -1.19 27.86 12.36
CA LEU A 312 -1.94 28.55 11.30
C LEU A 312 -2.69 29.80 11.78
N LYS A 313 -2.64 30.13 13.08
CA LYS A 313 -3.31 31.29 13.71
C LYS A 313 -4.81 31.35 13.35
N LYS A 314 -5.47 30.19 13.25
CA LYS A 314 -6.90 30.08 12.96
C LYS A 314 -7.70 29.97 14.25
N ASP A 315 -9.01 30.33 14.18
CA ASP A 315 -9.93 30.09 15.27
C ASP A 315 -10.14 28.58 15.51
N LYS A 316 -10.70 28.24 16.67
CA LYS A 316 -10.89 26.85 17.09
C LYS A 316 -11.79 26.08 16.12
N GLU A 317 -12.91 26.66 15.68
CA GLU A 317 -13.88 25.98 14.80
C GLU A 317 -13.25 25.62 13.44
N LYS A 318 -12.53 26.56 12.82
CA LYS A 318 -11.79 26.29 11.58
C LYS A 318 -10.68 25.28 11.76
N SER A 319 -10.03 25.27 12.92
CA SER A 319 -8.97 24.31 13.23
C SER A 319 -9.52 22.90 13.43
N GLU A 320 -10.68 22.76 14.09
CA GLU A 320 -11.41 21.47 14.18
C GLU A 320 -11.82 20.96 12.80
N ASP A 321 -12.37 21.81 11.93
CA ASP A 321 -12.74 21.44 10.56
C ASP A 321 -11.55 20.99 9.73
N ILE A 322 -10.37 21.61 9.91
CA ILE A 322 -9.14 21.19 9.24
C ILE A 322 -8.76 19.75 9.66
N VAL A 323 -8.70 19.47 10.97
CA VAL A 323 -8.35 18.13 11.47
C VAL A 323 -9.36 17.10 10.94
N ILE A 324 -10.66 17.39 11.00
CA ILE A 324 -11.71 16.48 10.51
C ILE A 324 -11.52 16.20 9.01
N ASN A 325 -11.30 17.22 8.20
CA ASN A 325 -11.11 17.05 6.76
C ASN A 325 -9.85 16.24 6.42
N TYR A 326 -8.74 16.44 7.15
CA TYR A 326 -7.54 15.60 7.01
C TYR A 326 -7.82 14.13 7.34
N MET A 327 -8.62 13.87 8.38
CA MET A 327 -8.96 12.48 8.74
C MET A 327 -9.92 11.85 7.72
N LEU A 328 -10.83 12.61 7.13
CA LEU A 328 -11.67 12.11 6.02
C LEU A 328 -10.82 11.78 4.77
N LEU A 329 -9.84 12.62 4.44
CA LEU A 329 -8.85 12.33 3.38
C LEU A 329 -8.02 11.08 3.72
N PHE A 330 -7.63 10.92 4.97
CA PHE A 330 -6.89 9.73 5.43
C PHE A 330 -7.74 8.46 5.28
N ILE A 331 -9.04 8.48 5.63
CA ILE A 331 -9.95 7.34 5.47
C ILE A 331 -10.04 6.92 4.00
N ASP A 332 -10.27 7.86 3.08
CA ASP A 332 -10.30 7.60 1.63
C ASP A 332 -8.97 7.02 1.14
N ALA A 333 -7.85 7.68 1.46
CA ALA A 333 -6.53 7.24 1.04
C ALA A 333 -6.18 5.85 1.60
N PHE A 334 -6.57 5.56 2.83
CA PHE A 334 -6.35 4.26 3.46
C PHE A 334 -7.07 3.13 2.70
N TYR A 335 -8.37 3.29 2.44
CA TYR A 335 -9.13 2.30 1.67
C TYR A 335 -8.63 2.18 0.24
N TYR A 336 -8.37 3.32 -0.42
CA TYR A 336 -7.83 3.33 -1.78
C TYR A 336 -6.52 2.55 -1.90
N ASN A 337 -5.58 2.79 -0.99
CA ASN A 337 -4.29 2.09 -1.02
C ASN A 337 -4.47 0.57 -0.94
N ILE A 338 -5.33 0.09 -0.05
CA ILE A 338 -5.59 -1.35 0.09
C ILE A 338 -6.31 -1.90 -1.15
N CYS A 339 -7.35 -1.22 -1.61
CA CYS A 339 -8.15 -1.65 -2.75
C CYS A 339 -7.32 -1.65 -4.05
N SER A 340 -6.47 -0.65 -4.26
CA SER A 340 -5.63 -0.55 -5.46
C SER A 340 -4.61 -1.69 -5.58
N MET A 341 -4.10 -2.18 -4.46
CA MET A 341 -3.18 -3.33 -4.44
C MET A 341 -3.85 -4.65 -4.84
N CYS A 342 -5.14 -4.76 -4.59
CA CYS A 342 -5.94 -5.91 -4.98
C CYS A 342 -6.47 -5.81 -6.42
N ALA A 343 -6.50 -4.63 -7.03
CA ALA A 343 -7.27 -4.34 -8.23
C ALA A 343 -6.64 -4.97 -9.48
N SER A 344 -7.20 -6.10 -9.92
CA SER A 344 -7.02 -6.65 -11.26
C SER A 344 -8.36 -7.10 -11.81
N SER A 345 -8.44 -7.39 -13.11
CA SER A 345 -9.68 -7.87 -13.74
C SER A 345 -10.23 -9.14 -13.06
N ASN A 346 -9.34 -10.04 -12.66
CA ASN A 346 -9.68 -11.33 -12.08
C ASN A 346 -10.11 -11.21 -10.62
N THR A 347 -9.41 -10.40 -9.83
CA THR A 347 -9.80 -10.10 -8.45
C THR A 347 -11.12 -9.34 -8.40
N MET A 348 -11.36 -8.40 -9.31
CA MET A 348 -12.62 -7.64 -9.36
C MET A 348 -13.85 -8.52 -9.57
N TYR A 349 -13.73 -9.61 -10.36
CA TYR A 349 -14.81 -10.58 -10.46
C TYR A 349 -15.06 -11.30 -9.14
N ALA A 350 -14.01 -11.81 -8.49
CA ALA A 350 -14.12 -12.52 -7.22
C ALA A 350 -14.72 -11.63 -6.10
N ILE A 351 -14.33 -10.35 -6.06
CA ILE A 351 -14.84 -9.36 -5.12
C ILE A 351 -16.32 -9.06 -5.38
N SER A 352 -16.70 -8.86 -6.65
CA SER A 352 -18.10 -8.65 -7.01
C SER A 352 -18.97 -9.83 -6.59
N GLU A 353 -18.51 -11.07 -6.80
CA GLU A 353 -19.23 -12.28 -6.36
C GLU A 353 -19.29 -12.42 -4.83
N PHE A 354 -18.26 -11.98 -4.11
CA PHE A 354 -18.25 -11.93 -2.66
C PHE A 354 -19.31 -10.95 -2.15
N TYR A 355 -19.32 -9.70 -2.64
CA TYR A 355 -20.26 -8.67 -2.20
C TYR A 355 -21.72 -8.95 -2.55
N LYS A 356 -22.01 -9.81 -3.52
CA LYS A 356 -23.39 -10.28 -3.79
C LYS A 356 -23.93 -11.21 -2.71
N LYS A 357 -23.04 -11.85 -1.93
CA LYS A 357 -23.40 -12.87 -0.93
C LYS A 357 -23.53 -12.34 0.48
N ILE A 358 -23.06 -11.13 0.76
CA ILE A 358 -23.08 -10.53 2.08
C ILE A 358 -24.12 -9.41 2.17
N PRO A 359 -24.68 -9.13 3.38
CA PRO A 359 -25.61 -8.02 3.58
C PRO A 359 -24.98 -6.69 3.17
N LYS A 360 -25.67 -5.90 2.39
CA LYS A 360 -25.21 -4.57 1.97
C LYS A 360 -25.42 -3.57 3.07
N THR A 361 -24.42 -3.35 3.90
CA THR A 361 -24.35 -2.24 4.85
C THR A 361 -23.68 -1.03 4.21
N MET A 362 -23.84 0.15 4.82
CA MET A 362 -23.18 1.39 4.37
C MET A 362 -21.65 1.19 4.26
N ASP A 363 -21.04 0.59 5.26
CA ASP A 363 -19.60 0.33 5.33
C ASP A 363 -19.12 -0.54 4.16
N ILE A 364 -19.88 -1.61 3.86
CA ILE A 364 -19.57 -2.52 2.75
C ILE A 364 -19.72 -1.83 1.41
N GLN A 365 -20.75 -0.99 1.23
CA GLN A 365 -20.95 -0.26 -0.02
C GLN A 365 -19.88 0.79 -0.27
N ILE A 366 -19.36 1.45 0.77
CA ILE A 366 -18.21 2.36 0.64
C ILE A 366 -16.97 1.59 0.19
N PHE A 367 -16.69 0.45 0.80
CA PHE A 367 -15.55 -0.38 0.43
C PHE A 367 -15.70 -0.94 -1.01
N GLU A 368 -16.93 -1.33 -1.42
CA GLU A 368 -17.22 -1.72 -2.80
C GLU A 368 -16.99 -0.58 -3.80
N LEU A 369 -17.39 0.65 -3.46
CA LEU A 369 -17.14 1.84 -4.29
C LEU A 369 -15.64 2.14 -4.42
N GLU A 370 -14.86 1.96 -3.35
CA GLU A 370 -13.41 2.10 -3.41
C GLU A 370 -12.78 1.08 -4.37
N TRP A 371 -13.19 -0.17 -4.32
CA TRP A 371 -12.75 -1.18 -5.27
C TRP A 371 -13.12 -0.84 -6.70
N LEU A 372 -14.35 -0.41 -6.91
CA LEU A 372 -14.82 -0.01 -8.24
C LEU A 372 -14.06 1.21 -8.76
N SER A 373 -13.64 2.11 -7.88
CA SER A 373 -12.83 3.28 -8.27
C SER A 373 -11.46 2.90 -8.82
N CYS A 374 -10.92 1.75 -8.41
CA CYS A 374 -9.67 1.19 -8.91
C CYS A 374 -9.85 0.38 -10.23
N SER A 375 -11.08 0.25 -10.72
CA SER A 375 -11.40 -0.51 -11.93
C SER A 375 -11.82 0.40 -13.08
N ASN A 376 -11.61 -0.04 -14.32
CA ASN A 376 -12.08 0.69 -15.52
C ASN A 376 -13.59 0.56 -15.80
N LYS A 377 -14.40 0.11 -14.80
CA LYS A 377 -15.84 -0.13 -14.97
C LYS A 377 -16.68 1.10 -14.65
N LYS A 378 -16.49 2.19 -15.39
CA LYS A 378 -17.13 3.50 -15.15
C LYS A 378 -18.65 3.45 -14.94
N ALA A 379 -19.37 2.72 -15.78
CA ALA A 379 -20.85 2.62 -15.70
C ALA A 379 -21.31 1.92 -14.41
N VAL A 380 -20.59 0.89 -13.97
CA VAL A 380 -20.88 0.16 -12.70
C VAL A 380 -20.61 1.07 -11.51
N PHE A 381 -19.49 1.78 -11.52
CA PHE A 381 -19.15 2.76 -10.48
C PHE A 381 -20.24 3.84 -10.36
N GLN A 382 -20.65 4.46 -11.46
CA GLN A 382 -21.70 5.50 -11.46
C GLN A 382 -23.05 4.98 -10.95
N SER A 383 -23.42 3.75 -11.34
CA SER A 383 -24.66 3.14 -10.88
C SER A 383 -24.65 2.88 -9.38
N ASN A 384 -23.57 2.29 -8.85
CA ASN A 384 -23.43 2.01 -7.41
C ASN A 384 -23.30 3.30 -6.59
N LEU A 385 -22.61 4.32 -7.11
CA LEU A 385 -22.53 5.65 -6.48
C LEU A 385 -23.92 6.27 -6.32
N LYS A 386 -24.76 6.20 -7.36
CA LYS A 386 -26.12 6.71 -7.30
C LYS A 386 -26.94 5.98 -6.25
N VAL A 387 -26.92 4.64 -6.26
CA VAL A 387 -27.64 3.81 -5.27
C VAL A 387 -27.21 4.18 -3.85
N PHE A 388 -25.91 4.27 -3.60
CA PHE A 388 -25.38 4.65 -2.29
C PHE A 388 -25.89 6.02 -1.84
N LEU A 389 -25.82 7.04 -2.70
CA LEU A 389 -26.24 8.41 -2.39
C LEU A 389 -27.73 8.54 -2.18
N ASP A 390 -28.55 7.71 -2.83
CA ASP A 390 -30.01 7.67 -2.66
C ASP A 390 -30.38 6.99 -1.33
N GLU A 391 -29.66 5.94 -0.95
CA GLU A 391 -29.95 5.12 0.23
C GLU A 391 -29.41 5.74 1.53
N TYR A 392 -28.16 6.24 1.52
CA TYR A 392 -27.48 6.71 2.73
C TYR A 392 -27.31 8.24 2.77
N LYS A 393 -27.95 8.88 3.74
CA LYS A 393 -27.88 10.34 3.95
C LYS A 393 -26.99 10.71 5.14
N ASP A 394 -25.95 9.92 5.40
CA ASP A 394 -24.98 10.20 6.45
C ASP A 394 -23.93 11.22 5.98
N ILE A 395 -23.66 12.24 6.82
CA ILE A 395 -22.76 13.36 6.48
C ILE A 395 -21.31 12.89 6.36
N ILE A 396 -20.85 11.99 7.25
CA ILE A 396 -19.47 11.53 7.29
C ILE A 396 -19.21 10.64 6.08
N ALA A 397 -20.08 9.64 5.87
CA ALA A 397 -19.99 8.72 4.74
C ALA A 397 -20.00 9.47 3.40
N GLN A 398 -20.95 10.42 3.21
CA GLN A 398 -21.00 11.22 1.98
C GLN A 398 -19.81 12.18 1.84
N SER A 399 -19.17 12.61 2.93
CA SER A 399 -17.94 13.38 2.85
C SER A 399 -16.77 12.54 2.33
N VAL A 400 -16.64 11.29 2.77
CA VAL A 400 -15.65 10.33 2.24
C VAL A 400 -15.94 10.03 0.76
N ILE A 401 -17.20 9.75 0.41
CA ILE A 401 -17.60 9.52 -0.99
C ILE A 401 -17.32 10.73 -1.88
N LYS A 402 -17.47 11.95 -1.38
CA LYS A 402 -17.06 13.16 -2.12
C LYS A 402 -15.58 13.12 -2.48
N ILE A 403 -14.73 12.79 -1.53
CA ILE A 403 -13.28 12.71 -1.72
C ILE A 403 -12.96 11.60 -2.73
N LEU A 404 -13.57 10.41 -2.58
CA LEU A 404 -13.45 9.31 -3.51
C LEU A 404 -13.82 9.73 -4.95
N VAL A 405 -14.94 10.44 -5.13
CA VAL A 405 -15.38 10.92 -6.46
C VAL A 405 -14.36 11.89 -7.07
N ILE A 406 -13.84 12.82 -6.28
CA ILE A 406 -12.81 13.77 -6.73
C ILE A 406 -11.55 13.00 -7.13
N ARG A 407 -11.03 12.12 -6.27
CA ARG A 407 -9.88 11.28 -6.57
C ARG A 407 -10.10 10.42 -7.81
N TYR A 408 -11.29 9.81 -7.95
CA TYR A 408 -11.65 9.01 -9.12
C TYR A 408 -11.57 9.80 -10.43
N ILE A 409 -12.02 11.06 -10.41
CA ILE A 409 -11.93 11.97 -11.57
C ILE A 409 -10.47 12.26 -11.92
N PHE A 410 -9.63 12.57 -10.93
CA PHE A 410 -8.23 12.88 -11.17
C PHE A 410 -7.37 11.66 -11.56
N SER A 411 -7.71 10.47 -11.05
CA SER A 411 -6.95 9.24 -11.30
C SER A 411 -7.30 8.54 -12.62
N ASN A 412 -8.43 8.88 -13.23
CA ASN A 412 -8.89 8.25 -14.46
C ASN A 412 -8.85 9.22 -15.64
N ASN A 413 -8.40 8.72 -16.79
CA ASN A 413 -8.41 9.52 -18.02
C ASN A 413 -9.86 9.67 -18.52
N MET A 414 -10.53 10.75 -18.11
CA MET A 414 -11.92 11.07 -18.43
C MET A 414 -12.00 12.35 -19.24
N ASP A 415 -12.90 12.34 -20.23
CA ASP A 415 -13.25 13.58 -20.93
C ASP A 415 -14.15 14.50 -20.07
N SER A 416 -14.34 15.73 -20.54
CA SER A 416 -15.12 16.73 -19.79
C SER A 416 -16.60 16.36 -19.63
N VAL A 417 -17.15 15.53 -20.52
CA VAL A 417 -18.55 15.08 -20.43
C VAL A 417 -18.68 14.00 -19.37
N GLU A 418 -17.77 13.04 -19.34
CA GLU A 418 -17.74 11.97 -18.34
C GLU A 418 -17.57 12.56 -16.92
N ARG A 419 -16.65 13.51 -16.74
CA ARG A 419 -16.47 14.22 -15.46
C ARG A 419 -17.73 14.91 -14.98
N ARG A 420 -18.38 15.68 -15.87
CA ARG A 420 -19.64 16.35 -15.56
C ARG A 420 -20.76 15.39 -15.19
N GLN A 421 -20.83 14.23 -15.85
CA GLN A 421 -21.82 13.20 -15.52
C GLN A 421 -21.64 12.69 -14.10
N ILE A 422 -20.41 12.35 -13.68
CA ILE A 422 -20.14 11.86 -12.32
C ILE A 422 -20.38 12.95 -11.28
N ILE A 423 -19.93 14.19 -11.51
CA ILE A 423 -20.18 15.32 -10.64
C ILE A 423 -21.68 15.55 -10.50
N ASN A 424 -22.45 15.47 -11.59
CA ASN A 424 -23.89 15.62 -11.55
C ASN A 424 -24.58 14.51 -10.75
N VAL A 425 -24.12 13.24 -10.88
CA VAL A 425 -24.62 12.12 -10.07
C VAL A 425 -24.43 12.43 -8.59
N PHE A 426 -23.23 12.85 -8.19
CA PHE A 426 -22.97 13.21 -6.79
C PHE A 426 -23.83 14.41 -6.34
N ASN A 427 -23.75 15.52 -7.05
CA ASN A 427 -24.41 16.76 -6.64
C ASN A 427 -25.94 16.66 -6.60
N LYS A 428 -26.55 15.86 -7.48
CA LYS A 428 -28.02 15.67 -7.49
C LYS A 428 -28.54 14.76 -6.40
N ASN A 429 -27.77 13.74 -6.03
CA ASN A 429 -28.24 12.67 -5.14
C ASN A 429 -27.64 12.78 -3.73
N SER A 430 -26.63 13.63 -3.51
CA SER A 430 -26.03 13.86 -2.19
C SER A 430 -26.83 14.85 -1.32
N ILE A 431 -26.53 14.88 -0.02
CA ILE A 431 -27.07 15.86 0.94
C ILE A 431 -26.66 17.30 0.55
N ALA A 432 -25.58 17.49 -0.19
CA ALA A 432 -25.14 18.80 -0.67
C ALA A 432 -26.23 19.49 -1.51
N ASN A 433 -27.02 18.76 -2.26
CA ASN A 433 -28.12 19.30 -3.06
C ASN A 433 -29.26 19.84 -2.21
N ILE A 434 -29.55 19.21 -1.08
CA ILE A 434 -30.64 19.65 -0.16
C ILE A 434 -30.35 21.06 0.35
N LYS A 435 -29.09 21.34 0.77
CA LYS A 435 -28.70 22.68 1.24
C LYS A 435 -28.59 23.72 0.13
N LEU A 436 -28.26 23.33 -1.10
CA LEU A 436 -28.27 24.21 -2.26
C LEU A 436 -29.70 24.65 -2.62
N SER A 437 -30.68 23.73 -2.55
CA SER A 437 -32.09 24.06 -2.79
C SER A 437 -32.66 24.98 -1.71
N GLU A 438 -32.33 24.75 -0.43
CA GLU A 438 -32.70 25.62 0.69
C GLU A 438 -32.10 27.04 0.54
N LYS A 439 -30.81 27.13 0.17
CA LYS A 439 -30.13 28.40 -0.07
C LYS A 439 -30.75 29.18 -1.25
N LYS A 440 -31.14 28.46 -2.30
CA LYS A 440 -31.82 29.04 -3.46
C LYS A 440 -33.22 29.55 -3.11
N ILE A 441 -33.95 28.80 -2.30
CA ILE A 441 -35.27 29.21 -1.77
C ILE A 441 -35.12 30.46 -0.88
N MET A 442 -34.11 30.54 -0.03
CA MET A 442 -33.81 31.72 0.79
C MET A 442 -33.43 32.96 -0.04
N ILE A 443 -32.61 32.78 -1.09
CA ILE A 443 -32.23 33.85 -2.00
C ILE A 443 -33.42 34.34 -2.81
N ASP A 444 -34.28 33.44 -3.29
CA ASP A 444 -35.49 33.80 -4.04
C ASP A 444 -36.55 34.46 -3.13
N ALA A 445 -36.66 34.02 -1.88
CA ALA A 445 -37.50 34.68 -0.87
C ALA A 445 -36.98 36.09 -0.49
N GLY A 446 -35.63 36.23 -0.40
CA GLY A 446 -35.00 37.54 -0.20
C GLY A 446 -35.18 38.49 -1.37
N LYS A 447 -35.08 38.01 -2.61
CA LYS A 447 -35.37 38.81 -3.83
C LYS A 447 -36.84 39.22 -3.94
N LYS A 448 -37.79 38.34 -3.57
CA LYS A 448 -39.22 38.69 -3.53
C LYS A 448 -39.52 39.75 -2.48
N LYS A 449 -38.86 39.74 -1.30
CA LYS A 449 -38.99 40.79 -0.27
C LYS A 449 -38.41 42.15 -0.70
N LEU A 450 -37.34 42.16 -1.48
CA LEU A 450 -36.77 43.39 -2.02
C LEU A 450 -37.62 43.99 -3.12
N ASN A 451 -38.23 43.19 -3.99
CA ASN A 451 -39.12 43.66 -5.06
C ASN A 451 -40.53 44.04 -4.58
N SER A 452 -40.91 43.69 -3.36
CA SER A 452 -42.19 44.12 -2.74
C SER A 452 -42.07 45.41 -1.92
N LYS A 453 -40.87 46.00 -1.83
CA LYS A 453 -40.62 47.27 -1.14
C LYS A 453 -40.32 48.45 -2.09
N ASN A 454 -40.31 48.21 -3.38
CA ASN A 454 -40.33 49.20 -4.45
C ASN A 454 -41.73 49.21 -5.12
#